data_e00f45f8d9ecc520e58f261b18cb4899
#
_entry.id   e00f45f8d9ecc520e58f261b18cb4899
#
_cell.length_a   1.000
_cell.length_b   1.000
_cell.length_c   1.000
_cell.angle_alpha   90.00
_cell.angle_beta   90.00
_cell.angle_gamma   90.00
#
_symmetry.space_group_name_H-M   'P 1'
#
loop_
_entity.id
_entity.type
_entity.pdbx_description
1 polymer ?
#
loop_
_entity_poly.entity_id
_entity_poly.type
_entity_poly.pdbx_seq_one_letter_code
_entity_poly.pdbx_strand_id
1 'polypeptide(L)'
;RAGSEFMHLLIAAILMYSMGFIANFNAMKSGLGTALAAQYSAIYALLSLAAFMVHEFAHRQTAVYYGFQTQFRLVSVGVLITVVSIIIGGGFGVPGAVVIIGLDNETTREQTGMCKAAGPFSNVIFGTILLGLAFFLPDSVILARIFLLQGALFNYALGAFNLLPVSILDGANIIRWKKSVWLFLIISCIIGIVGYYGILNYLTEIYIKSLYTI
;
A
#
# COMPACT_ATOMS: atom_id res chain seq x y z
N ARG A 1 -20.62 -18.87 3.39
CA ARG A 1 -19.26 -18.53 2.88
C ARG A 1 -19.13 -17.04 2.56
N ALA A 2 -20.08 -16.41 1.84
CA ALA A 2 -20.02 -14.95 1.53
C ALA A 2 -20.06 -14.06 2.77
N GLY A 3 -20.86 -14.39 3.78
CA GLY A 3 -20.92 -13.61 5.03
C GLY A 3 -19.59 -13.60 5.82
N SER A 4 -18.84 -14.70 5.80
CA SER A 4 -17.52 -14.74 6.46
C SER A 4 -16.47 -13.91 5.71
N GLU A 5 -16.48 -13.89 4.39
CA GLU A 5 -15.58 -13.05 3.58
C GLU A 5 -15.85 -11.56 3.83
N PHE A 6 -17.12 -11.16 3.86
CA PHE A 6 -17.50 -9.78 4.16
C PHE A 6 -17.00 -9.34 5.54
N MET A 7 -17.15 -10.18 6.56
CA MET A 7 -16.66 -9.88 7.92
C MET A 7 -15.14 -9.74 7.95
N HIS A 8 -14.41 -10.59 7.24
CA HIS A 8 -12.95 -10.48 7.13
C HIS A 8 -12.51 -9.18 6.45
N LEU A 9 -13.17 -8.80 5.36
CA LEU A 9 -12.94 -7.52 4.68
C LEU A 9 -13.24 -6.33 5.58
N LEU A 10 -14.36 -6.37 6.31
CA LEU A 10 -14.75 -5.31 7.23
C LEU A 10 -13.72 -5.12 8.35
N ILE A 11 -13.26 -6.21 8.97
CA ILE A 11 -12.23 -6.16 10.02
C ILE A 11 -10.91 -5.62 9.43
N ALA A 12 -10.51 -6.08 8.25
CA ALA A 12 -9.32 -5.58 7.58
C ALA A 12 -9.42 -4.07 7.31
N ALA A 13 -10.58 -3.60 6.81
CA ALA A 13 -10.83 -2.19 6.56
C ALA A 13 -10.78 -1.35 7.85
N ILE A 14 -11.36 -1.84 8.94
CA ILE A 14 -11.32 -1.17 10.25
C ILE A 14 -9.86 -1.07 10.74
N LEU A 15 -9.06 -2.14 10.65
CA LEU A 15 -7.66 -2.13 11.04
C LEU A 15 -6.85 -1.14 10.20
N MET A 16 -7.03 -1.14 8.88
CA MET A 16 -6.37 -0.19 7.99
C MET A 16 -6.79 1.25 8.27
N TYR A 17 -8.08 1.48 8.55
CA TYR A 17 -8.57 2.81 8.93
C TYR A 17 -8.03 3.27 10.28
N SER A 18 -7.82 2.35 11.23
CA SER A 18 -7.26 2.66 12.55
C SER A 18 -5.83 3.23 12.49
N MET A 19 -5.09 2.96 11.41
CA MET A 19 -3.79 3.60 11.18
C MET A 19 -3.91 5.13 11.02
N GLY A 20 -4.99 5.61 10.41
CA GLY A 20 -5.28 7.04 10.33
C GLY A 20 -5.55 7.67 11.72
N PHE A 21 -6.14 6.92 12.65
CA PHE A 21 -6.35 7.39 14.02
C PHE A 21 -5.02 7.66 14.75
N ILE A 22 -4.03 6.80 14.56
CA ILE A 22 -2.68 7.00 15.13
C ILE A 22 -1.97 8.18 14.47
N ALA A 23 -2.11 8.35 13.16
CA ALA A 23 -1.57 9.53 12.47
C ALA A 23 -2.18 10.82 13.04
N ASN A 24 -3.49 10.82 13.36
CA ASN A 24 -4.17 11.94 14.03
C ASN A 24 -3.55 12.25 15.40
N PHE A 25 -3.36 11.23 16.22
CA PHE A 25 -2.76 11.39 17.53
C PHE A 25 -1.33 11.97 17.47
N ASN A 26 -0.53 11.49 16.53
CA ASN A 26 0.81 12.01 16.31
C ASN A 26 0.81 13.44 15.76
N ALA A 27 -0.12 13.77 14.86
CA ALA A 27 -0.27 15.11 14.31
C ALA A 27 -0.71 16.12 15.39
N MET A 28 -1.59 15.72 16.30
CA MET A 28 -1.98 16.58 17.46
C MET A 28 -0.78 16.85 18.38
N LYS A 29 0.07 15.85 18.62
CA LYS A 29 1.29 16.03 19.41
C LYS A 29 2.29 16.99 18.75
N SER A 30 2.32 17.06 17.43
CA SER A 30 3.20 17.99 16.69
C SER A 30 2.68 19.43 16.60
N GLY A 31 1.55 19.75 17.25
CA GLY A 31 1.01 21.10 17.31
C GLY A 31 0.09 21.49 16.14
N LEU A 32 -0.27 20.54 15.27
CA LEU A 32 -1.33 20.76 14.29
C LEU A 32 -2.68 20.95 14.98
N GLY A 33 -3.49 21.90 14.52
CA GLY A 33 -4.85 22.10 15.04
C GLY A 33 -5.71 20.84 14.85
N THR A 34 -6.64 20.57 15.79
CA THR A 34 -7.43 19.34 15.83
C THR A 34 -8.20 19.04 14.53
N ALA A 35 -8.77 20.07 13.89
CA ALA A 35 -9.51 19.93 12.63
C ALA A 35 -8.61 19.50 11.47
N LEU A 36 -7.44 20.12 11.34
CA LEU A 36 -6.46 19.79 10.29
C LEU A 36 -5.86 18.40 10.51
N ALA A 37 -5.56 18.04 11.75
CA ALA A 37 -5.08 16.73 12.13
C ALA A 37 -6.12 15.63 11.79
N ALA A 38 -7.40 15.88 12.05
CA ALA A 38 -8.47 14.94 11.72
C ALA A 38 -8.62 14.74 10.20
N GLN A 39 -8.55 15.82 9.41
CA GLN A 39 -8.58 15.74 7.94
C GLN A 39 -7.40 14.94 7.39
N TYR A 40 -6.18 15.26 7.86
CA TYR A 40 -4.97 14.54 7.49
C TYR A 40 -5.08 13.04 7.77
N SER A 41 -5.58 12.69 8.95
CA SER A 41 -5.74 11.30 9.37
C SER A 41 -6.77 10.53 8.56
N ALA A 42 -7.89 11.17 8.23
CA ALA A 42 -8.92 10.56 7.40
C ALA A 42 -8.38 10.25 5.99
N ILE A 43 -7.65 11.19 5.39
CA ILE A 43 -7.05 11.00 4.07
C ILE A 43 -5.97 9.91 4.11
N TYR A 44 -5.12 9.92 5.15
CA TYR A 44 -4.10 8.89 5.36
C TYR A 44 -4.75 7.48 5.43
N ALA A 45 -5.82 7.34 6.20
CA ALA A 45 -6.56 6.09 6.32
C ALA A 45 -7.17 5.64 4.98
N LEU A 46 -7.76 6.57 4.23
CA LEU A 46 -8.34 6.26 2.91
C LEU A 46 -7.28 5.83 1.90
N LEU A 47 -6.13 6.51 1.87
CA LEU A 47 -5.04 6.18 0.95
C LEU A 47 -4.44 4.81 1.25
N SER A 48 -4.20 4.49 2.53
CA SER A 48 -3.68 3.19 2.94
C SER A 48 -4.66 2.06 2.62
N LEU A 49 -5.94 2.27 2.90
CA LEU A 49 -7.00 1.32 2.57
C LEU A 49 -7.12 1.13 1.05
N ALA A 50 -7.08 2.21 0.26
CA ALA A 50 -7.15 2.13 -1.19
C ALA A 50 -5.96 1.35 -1.77
N ALA A 51 -4.74 1.61 -1.31
CA ALA A 51 -3.54 0.89 -1.75
C ALA A 51 -3.63 -0.62 -1.46
N PHE A 52 -4.11 -0.98 -0.26
CA PHE A 52 -4.35 -2.36 0.13
C PHE A 52 -5.43 -3.03 -0.73
N MET A 53 -6.59 -2.37 -0.90
CA MET A 53 -7.69 -2.91 -1.68
C MET A 53 -7.34 -3.14 -3.14
N VAL A 54 -6.60 -2.22 -3.76
CA VAL A 54 -6.11 -2.36 -5.13
C VAL A 54 -5.17 -3.54 -5.27
N HIS A 55 -4.28 -3.75 -4.31
CA HIS A 55 -3.37 -4.89 -4.25
C HIS A 55 -4.13 -6.23 -4.20
N GLU A 56 -5.06 -6.37 -3.24
CA GLU A 56 -5.85 -7.58 -3.07
C GLU A 56 -6.79 -7.85 -4.27
N PHE A 57 -7.35 -6.79 -4.82
CA PHE A 57 -8.20 -6.88 -6.01
C PHE A 57 -7.42 -7.36 -7.24
N ALA A 58 -6.18 -6.92 -7.42
CA ALA A 58 -5.32 -7.38 -8.51
C ALA A 58 -5.03 -8.88 -8.42
N HIS A 59 -4.73 -9.40 -7.22
CA HIS A 59 -4.60 -10.84 -6.99
C HIS A 59 -5.88 -11.59 -7.39
N ARG A 60 -7.02 -11.10 -6.92
CA ARG A 60 -8.32 -11.70 -7.20
C ARG A 60 -8.62 -11.75 -8.69
N GLN A 61 -8.46 -10.64 -9.41
CA GLN A 61 -8.76 -10.58 -10.84
C GLN A 61 -7.85 -11.51 -11.66
N THR A 62 -6.57 -11.56 -11.33
CA THR A 62 -5.63 -12.45 -12.02
C THR A 62 -5.97 -13.92 -11.74
N ALA A 63 -6.33 -14.27 -10.51
CA ALA A 63 -6.74 -15.63 -10.16
C ALA A 63 -8.04 -16.04 -10.88
N VAL A 64 -9.04 -15.16 -10.93
CA VAL A 64 -10.29 -15.38 -11.67
C VAL A 64 -10.05 -15.55 -13.17
N TYR A 65 -9.12 -14.78 -13.74
CA TYR A 65 -8.71 -14.94 -15.15
C TYR A 65 -8.19 -16.35 -15.45
N TYR A 66 -7.46 -16.97 -14.50
CA TYR A 66 -7.01 -18.36 -14.63
C TYR A 66 -8.06 -19.40 -14.21
N GLY A 67 -9.29 -18.99 -13.89
CA GLY A 67 -10.39 -19.88 -13.50
C GLY A 67 -10.36 -20.32 -12.03
N PHE A 68 -9.50 -19.73 -11.20
CA PHE A 68 -9.43 -20.07 -9.78
C PHE A 68 -10.53 -19.39 -8.98
N GLN A 69 -11.00 -20.07 -7.94
CA GLN A 69 -11.84 -19.46 -6.93
C GLN A 69 -10.98 -18.71 -5.93
N THR A 70 -11.50 -17.59 -5.45
CA THR A 70 -10.80 -16.75 -4.49
C THR A 70 -11.67 -16.41 -3.29
N GLN A 71 -11.04 -16.25 -2.15
CA GLN A 71 -11.69 -15.77 -0.94
C GLN A 71 -10.74 -14.89 -0.16
N PHE A 72 -11.19 -13.70 0.25
CA PHE A 72 -10.40 -12.88 1.17
C PHE A 72 -10.47 -13.47 2.58
N ARG A 73 -9.31 -13.57 3.25
CA ARG A 73 -9.20 -14.04 4.62
C ARG A 73 -8.23 -13.19 5.44
N LEU A 74 -8.58 -12.97 6.71
CA LEU A 74 -7.64 -12.44 7.67
C LEU A 74 -6.51 -13.46 7.89
N VAL A 75 -5.29 -12.96 7.93
CA VAL A 75 -4.09 -13.76 8.22
C VAL A 75 -3.62 -13.39 9.62
N SER A 76 -3.60 -14.35 10.56
CA SER A 76 -3.30 -14.08 11.98
C SER A 76 -2.00 -13.30 12.19
N VAL A 77 -0.93 -13.68 11.47
CA VAL A 77 0.35 -12.97 11.52
C VAL A 77 0.22 -11.56 10.94
N GLY A 78 -0.52 -11.39 9.85
CA GLY A 78 -0.77 -10.08 9.23
C GLY A 78 -1.59 -9.15 10.15
N VAL A 79 -2.61 -9.69 10.80
CA VAL A 79 -3.39 -8.96 11.81
C VAL A 79 -2.50 -8.53 12.97
N LEU A 80 -1.66 -9.44 13.50
CA LEU A 80 -0.73 -9.14 14.59
C LEU A 80 0.26 -8.02 14.18
N ILE A 81 0.88 -8.12 13.02
CA ILE A 81 1.79 -7.08 12.49
C ILE A 81 1.06 -5.74 12.38
N THR A 82 -0.17 -5.75 11.87
CA THR A 82 -0.98 -4.52 11.72
C THR A 82 -1.29 -3.90 13.07
N VAL A 83 -1.74 -4.69 14.05
CA VAL A 83 -2.06 -4.22 15.41
C VAL A 83 -0.81 -3.68 16.11
N VAL A 84 0.30 -4.40 16.05
CA VAL A 84 1.58 -3.94 16.63
C VAL A 84 2.02 -2.63 15.96
N SER A 85 1.94 -2.53 14.63
CA SER A 85 2.24 -1.30 13.90
C SER A 85 1.39 -0.13 14.37
N ILE A 86 0.09 -0.35 14.57
CA ILE A 86 -0.83 0.67 15.12
C ILE A 86 -0.36 1.13 16.51
N ILE A 87 -0.04 0.20 17.41
CA ILE A 87 0.35 0.50 18.79
C ILE A 87 1.65 1.31 18.87
N ILE A 88 2.64 0.96 18.07
CA ILE A 88 3.94 1.67 18.06
C ILE A 88 3.93 2.97 17.23
N GLY A 89 2.79 3.34 16.65
CA GLY A 89 2.65 4.53 15.81
C GLY A 89 3.19 4.35 14.39
N GLY A 90 3.39 3.12 13.96
CA GLY A 90 3.74 2.78 12.58
C GLY A 90 2.52 2.89 11.65
N GLY A 91 2.76 3.30 10.41
CA GLY A 91 1.71 3.47 9.40
C GLY A 91 1.62 2.32 8.41
N PHE A 92 1.95 1.09 8.83
CA PHE A 92 2.01 -0.04 7.92
C PHE A 92 1.29 -1.28 8.46
N GLY A 93 0.50 -1.95 7.60
CA GLY A 93 -0.17 -3.19 7.97
C GLY A 93 -0.68 -3.96 6.75
N VAL A 94 -0.80 -5.27 6.92
CA VAL A 94 -1.35 -6.21 5.94
C VAL A 94 -2.23 -7.22 6.68
N PRO A 95 -3.47 -6.84 7.08
CA PRO A 95 -4.27 -7.65 8.00
C PRO A 95 -4.82 -8.94 7.40
N GLY A 96 -4.83 -9.05 6.08
CA GLY A 96 -5.37 -10.21 5.36
C GLY A 96 -4.80 -10.35 3.97
N ALA A 97 -5.25 -11.38 3.27
CA ALA A 97 -4.85 -11.66 1.90
C ALA A 97 -5.97 -12.38 1.13
N VAL A 98 -5.95 -12.25 -0.19
CA VAL A 98 -6.73 -13.09 -1.08
C VAL A 98 -6.12 -14.49 -1.12
N VAL A 99 -6.87 -15.46 -0.59
CA VAL A 99 -6.54 -16.88 -0.70
C VAL A 99 -7.11 -17.41 -2.00
N ILE A 100 -6.24 -17.99 -2.84
CA ILE A 100 -6.61 -18.61 -4.09
C ILE A 100 -6.89 -20.09 -3.79
N ILE A 101 -8.12 -20.54 -4.06
CA ILE A 101 -8.55 -21.91 -3.82
C ILE A 101 -8.29 -22.71 -5.10
N GLY A 102 -7.64 -23.87 -4.96
CA GLY A 102 -7.27 -24.72 -6.10
C GLY A 102 -5.86 -24.49 -6.62
N LEU A 103 -5.02 -23.75 -5.89
CA LEU A 103 -3.57 -23.75 -6.05
C LEU A 103 -3.01 -25.06 -5.43
N ASP A 104 -3.24 -26.17 -6.13
CA ASP A 104 -2.75 -27.49 -5.80
C ASP A 104 -1.64 -27.92 -6.78
N ASN A 105 -1.28 -29.20 -6.76
CA ASN A 105 -0.20 -29.76 -7.56
C ASN A 105 -0.39 -29.64 -9.09
N GLU A 106 -1.59 -29.28 -9.55
CA GLU A 106 -1.90 -29.10 -10.96
C GLU A 106 -1.64 -27.65 -11.45
N THR A 107 -1.44 -26.71 -10.52
CA THR A 107 -1.18 -25.31 -10.87
C THR A 107 0.26 -25.12 -11.31
N THR A 108 0.44 -24.47 -12.45
CA THR A 108 1.79 -24.18 -12.94
C THR A 108 2.46 -23.10 -12.07
N ARG A 109 3.80 -23.18 -11.97
CA ARG A 109 4.59 -22.12 -11.32
C ARG A 109 4.31 -20.75 -11.93
N GLU A 110 4.01 -20.71 -13.22
CA GLU A 110 3.69 -19.48 -13.93
C GLU A 110 2.37 -18.86 -13.45
N GLN A 111 1.29 -19.64 -13.38
CA GLN A 111 -0.01 -19.17 -12.90
C GLN A 111 0.09 -18.66 -11.47
N THR A 112 0.75 -19.40 -10.57
CA THR A 112 1.01 -18.95 -9.20
C THR A 112 1.82 -17.66 -9.18
N GLY A 113 2.89 -17.60 -9.95
CA GLY A 113 3.77 -16.44 -10.04
C GLY A 113 3.06 -15.19 -10.56
N MET A 114 2.25 -15.34 -11.61
CA MET A 114 1.44 -14.26 -12.19
C MET A 114 0.40 -13.73 -11.17
N CYS A 115 -0.33 -14.65 -10.53
CA CYS A 115 -1.29 -14.27 -9.49
C CYS A 115 -0.60 -13.50 -8.36
N LYS A 116 0.57 -13.97 -7.92
CA LYS A 116 1.33 -13.34 -6.83
C LYS A 116 2.03 -12.05 -7.23
N ALA A 117 2.39 -11.88 -8.50
CA ALA A 117 2.97 -10.63 -9.00
C ALA A 117 1.94 -9.51 -9.20
N ALA A 118 0.67 -9.85 -9.38
CA ALA A 118 -0.39 -8.89 -9.71
C ALA A 118 -0.57 -7.80 -8.64
N GLY A 119 -0.53 -8.16 -7.36
CA GLY A 119 -0.63 -7.21 -6.23
C GLY A 119 0.51 -6.18 -6.24
N PRO A 120 1.77 -6.60 -6.10
CA PRO A 120 2.90 -5.67 -6.16
C PRO A 120 2.96 -4.86 -7.47
N PHE A 121 2.60 -5.48 -8.60
CA PHE A 121 2.57 -4.79 -9.89
C PHE A 121 1.52 -3.67 -9.91
N SER A 122 0.32 -3.92 -9.39
CA SER A 122 -0.71 -2.89 -9.26
C SER A 122 -0.27 -1.74 -8.37
N ASN A 123 0.42 -2.03 -7.27
CA ASN A 123 0.97 -1.00 -6.39
C ASN A 123 2.04 -0.14 -7.10
N VAL A 124 2.91 -0.74 -7.92
CA VAL A 124 3.88 0.03 -8.73
C VAL A 124 3.16 0.95 -9.70
N ILE A 125 2.12 0.47 -10.41
CA ILE A 125 1.35 1.29 -11.35
C ILE A 125 0.66 2.45 -10.62
N PHE A 126 -0.12 2.17 -9.59
CA PHE A 126 -0.85 3.21 -8.86
C PHE A 126 0.08 4.20 -8.17
N GLY A 127 1.16 3.71 -7.55
CA GLY A 127 2.20 4.56 -6.98
C GLY A 127 2.80 5.51 -8.04
N THR A 128 3.08 5.01 -9.24
CA THR A 128 3.64 5.82 -10.33
C THR A 128 2.64 6.85 -10.85
N ILE A 129 1.36 6.49 -10.98
CA ILE A 129 0.31 7.44 -11.36
C ILE A 129 0.20 8.57 -10.34
N LEU A 130 0.12 8.23 -9.04
CA LEU A 130 0.00 9.22 -7.97
C LEU A 130 1.24 10.11 -7.87
N LEU A 131 2.44 9.53 -8.01
CA LEU A 131 3.70 10.28 -8.02
C LEU A 131 3.78 11.24 -9.20
N GLY A 132 3.39 10.78 -10.40
CA GLY A 132 3.34 11.60 -11.60
C GLY A 132 2.33 12.75 -11.45
N LEU A 133 1.13 12.48 -10.96
CA LEU A 133 0.13 13.52 -10.69
C LEU A 133 0.67 14.54 -9.69
N ALA A 134 1.31 14.11 -8.60
CA ALA A 134 1.93 15.01 -7.63
C ALA A 134 3.02 15.88 -8.25
N PHE A 135 3.80 15.35 -9.20
CA PHE A 135 4.85 16.09 -9.89
C PHE A 135 4.30 17.21 -10.80
N PHE A 136 3.23 16.93 -11.53
CA PHE A 136 2.65 17.87 -12.50
C PHE A 136 1.66 18.89 -11.92
N LEU A 137 1.18 18.70 -10.68
CA LEU A 137 0.30 19.67 -10.05
C LEU A 137 1.04 20.98 -9.72
N PRO A 138 0.38 22.15 -9.86
CA PRO A 138 0.95 23.45 -9.52
C PRO A 138 1.18 23.60 -8.01
N ASP A 139 2.14 24.45 -7.63
CA ASP A 139 2.50 24.70 -6.22
C ASP A 139 1.36 25.31 -5.40
N SER A 140 0.40 25.99 -6.06
CA SER A 140 -0.79 26.54 -5.41
C SER A 140 -1.70 25.50 -4.73
N VAL A 141 -1.58 24.23 -5.08
CA VAL A 141 -2.37 23.11 -4.49
C VAL A 141 -1.51 22.14 -3.68
N ILE A 142 -0.61 22.70 -2.88
CA ILE A 142 0.40 21.92 -2.12
C ILE A 142 -0.19 20.80 -1.27
N LEU A 143 -1.36 20.99 -0.66
CA LEU A 143 -2.01 19.95 0.14
C LEU A 143 -2.40 18.74 -0.73
N ALA A 144 -2.95 18.96 -1.91
CA ALA A 144 -3.28 17.88 -2.84
C ALA A 144 -2.02 17.13 -3.27
N ARG A 145 -0.91 17.84 -3.53
CA ARG A 145 0.39 17.21 -3.85
C ARG A 145 0.88 16.33 -2.70
N ILE A 146 0.83 16.82 -1.47
CA ILE A 146 1.24 16.02 -0.29
C ILE A 146 0.40 14.74 -0.17
N PHE A 147 -0.92 14.81 -0.36
CA PHE A 147 -1.77 13.63 -0.30
C PHE A 147 -1.47 12.63 -1.41
N LEU A 148 -1.24 13.09 -2.64
CA LEU A 148 -0.83 12.22 -3.74
C LEU A 148 0.52 11.55 -3.47
N LEU A 149 1.49 12.28 -2.92
CA LEU A 149 2.78 11.76 -2.51
C LEU A 149 2.62 10.68 -1.43
N GLN A 150 1.79 10.91 -0.42
CA GLN A 150 1.52 9.90 0.61
C GLN A 150 0.88 8.64 0.02
N GLY A 151 -0.09 8.78 -0.87
CA GLY A 151 -0.68 7.66 -1.59
C GLY A 151 0.34 6.88 -2.43
N ALA A 152 1.26 7.58 -3.11
CA ALA A 152 2.36 6.97 -3.85
C ALA A 152 3.28 6.17 -2.92
N LEU A 153 3.70 6.77 -1.79
CA LEU A 153 4.55 6.11 -0.81
C LEU A 153 3.90 4.84 -0.25
N PHE A 154 2.59 4.88 0.08
CA PHE A 154 1.87 3.69 0.55
C PHE A 154 1.89 2.56 -0.47
N ASN A 155 1.63 2.87 -1.73
CA ASN A 155 1.66 1.87 -2.78
C ASN A 155 3.06 1.24 -2.92
N TYR A 156 4.11 2.04 -3.02
CA TYR A 156 5.47 1.52 -3.15
C TYR A 156 5.92 0.75 -1.91
N ALA A 157 5.61 1.24 -0.70
CA ALA A 157 5.96 0.56 0.54
C ALA A 157 5.23 -0.79 0.69
N LEU A 158 3.93 -0.84 0.37
CA LEU A 158 3.14 -2.06 0.39
C LEU A 158 3.65 -3.07 -0.64
N GLY A 159 3.94 -2.61 -1.86
CA GLY A 159 4.54 -3.45 -2.89
C GLY A 159 5.90 -4.00 -2.48
N ALA A 160 6.81 -3.15 -1.99
CA ALA A 160 8.14 -3.55 -1.54
C ALA A 160 8.09 -4.55 -0.38
N PHE A 161 7.19 -4.33 0.59
CA PHE A 161 7.00 -5.26 1.70
C PHE A 161 6.54 -6.64 1.22
N ASN A 162 5.54 -6.69 0.34
CA ASN A 162 5.05 -7.96 -0.21
C ASN A 162 6.08 -8.66 -1.12
N LEU A 163 7.08 -7.93 -1.62
CA LEU A 163 8.19 -8.50 -2.40
C LEU A 163 9.30 -9.10 -1.53
N LEU A 164 9.26 -8.97 -0.20
CA LEU A 164 10.23 -9.64 0.67
C LEU A 164 10.17 -11.15 0.47
N PRO A 165 11.33 -11.87 0.49
CA PRO A 165 11.41 -13.30 0.21
C PRO A 165 10.96 -14.17 1.41
N VAL A 166 9.84 -13.83 2.01
CA VAL A 166 9.23 -14.54 3.14
C VAL A 166 8.04 -15.35 2.65
N SER A 167 7.91 -16.59 3.10
CA SER A 167 6.95 -17.56 2.54
C SER A 167 5.48 -17.14 2.59
N ILE A 168 5.11 -16.31 3.54
CA ILE A 168 3.75 -15.77 3.69
C ILE A 168 3.46 -14.59 2.76
N LEU A 169 4.50 -13.99 2.15
CA LEU A 169 4.42 -12.85 1.25
C LEU A 169 4.53 -13.29 -0.22
N ASP A 170 4.18 -12.40 -1.12
CA ASP A 170 4.15 -12.71 -2.55
C ASP A 170 5.53 -12.94 -3.13
N GLY A 171 6.53 -12.20 -2.63
CA GLY A 171 7.91 -12.22 -3.13
C GLY A 171 8.53 -13.60 -3.21
N ALA A 172 8.27 -14.47 -2.23
CA ALA A 172 8.80 -15.83 -2.24
C ALA A 172 8.30 -16.65 -3.45
N ASN A 173 7.03 -16.51 -3.83
CA ASN A 173 6.46 -17.21 -4.97
C ASN A 173 6.91 -16.58 -6.30
N ILE A 174 7.02 -15.25 -6.36
CA ILE A 174 7.50 -14.53 -7.55
C ILE A 174 8.95 -14.91 -7.85
N ILE A 175 9.83 -14.96 -6.85
CA ILE A 175 11.24 -15.39 -7.02
C ILE A 175 11.34 -16.82 -7.53
N ARG A 176 10.51 -17.74 -6.99
CA ARG A 176 10.48 -19.13 -7.45
C ARG A 176 10.00 -19.26 -8.87
N TRP A 177 9.09 -18.41 -9.32
CA TRP A 177 8.63 -18.38 -10.69
C TRP A 177 9.64 -17.70 -11.61
N LYS A 178 9.95 -16.41 -11.38
CA LYS A 178 10.80 -15.62 -12.28
C LYS A 178 11.53 -14.49 -11.53
N LYS A 179 12.81 -14.71 -11.25
CA LYS A 179 13.67 -13.74 -10.53
C LYS A 179 13.73 -12.37 -11.19
N SER A 180 13.70 -12.30 -12.54
CA SER A 180 13.73 -11.02 -13.27
C SER A 180 12.47 -10.18 -13.03
N VAL A 181 11.29 -10.80 -12.90
CA VAL A 181 10.05 -10.08 -12.56
C VAL A 181 10.13 -9.55 -11.14
N TRP A 182 10.59 -10.38 -10.19
CA TRP A 182 10.81 -9.93 -8.82
C TRP A 182 11.78 -8.75 -8.74
N LEU A 183 12.92 -8.85 -9.43
CA LEU A 183 13.94 -7.79 -9.44
C LEU A 183 13.40 -6.50 -10.07
N PHE A 184 12.66 -6.61 -11.17
CA PHE A 184 12.00 -5.46 -11.79
C PHE A 184 11.04 -4.76 -10.82
N LEU A 185 10.18 -5.51 -10.13
CA LEU A 185 9.20 -4.95 -9.21
C LEU A 185 9.83 -4.29 -7.99
N ILE A 186 10.83 -4.94 -7.36
CA ILE A 186 11.50 -4.37 -6.17
C ILE A 186 12.31 -3.11 -6.52
N ILE A 187 13.00 -3.10 -7.66
CA ILE A 187 13.71 -1.92 -8.14
C ILE A 187 12.72 -0.79 -8.44
N SER A 188 11.58 -1.09 -9.08
CA SER A 188 10.53 -0.09 -9.34
C SER A 188 9.99 0.54 -8.06
N CYS A 189 9.75 -0.27 -7.02
CA CYS A 189 9.35 0.25 -5.71
C CYS A 189 10.43 1.16 -5.09
N ILE A 190 11.70 0.75 -5.15
CA ILE A 190 12.82 1.55 -4.61
C ILE A 190 12.94 2.88 -5.35
N ILE A 191 12.90 2.86 -6.69
CA ILE A 191 12.93 4.08 -7.51
C ILE A 191 11.75 4.99 -7.17
N GLY A 192 10.55 4.44 -7.00
CA GLY A 192 9.37 5.20 -6.61
C GLY A 192 9.50 5.86 -5.24
N ILE A 193 10.06 5.14 -4.26
CA ILE A 193 10.33 5.70 -2.92
C ILE A 193 11.37 6.81 -3.00
N VAL A 194 12.44 6.63 -3.76
CA VAL A 194 13.46 7.68 -3.97
C VAL A 194 12.84 8.90 -4.66
N GLY A 195 12.00 8.69 -5.67
CA GLY A 195 11.26 9.76 -6.36
C GLY A 195 10.33 10.53 -5.41
N TYR A 196 9.64 9.82 -4.51
CA TYR A 196 8.82 10.43 -3.47
C TYR A 196 9.64 11.41 -2.61
N TYR A 197 10.78 10.97 -2.07
CA TYR A 197 11.64 11.83 -1.24
C TYR A 197 12.25 12.99 -2.04
N GLY A 198 12.57 12.78 -3.31
CA GLY A 198 13.04 13.84 -4.20
C GLY A 198 12.02 14.97 -4.36
N ILE A 199 10.76 14.63 -4.63
CA ILE A 199 9.70 15.63 -4.76
C ILE A 199 9.37 16.28 -3.41
N LEU A 200 9.32 15.50 -2.34
CA LEU A 200 9.07 16.04 -1.00
C LEU A 200 10.13 17.06 -0.58
N ASN A 201 11.40 16.77 -0.79
CA ASN A 201 12.50 17.70 -0.50
C ASN A 201 12.39 18.99 -1.33
N TYR A 202 12.10 18.86 -2.62
CA TYR A 202 11.86 20.02 -3.49
C TYR A 202 10.73 20.91 -2.99
N LEU A 203 9.59 20.33 -2.58
CA LEU A 203 8.47 21.09 -2.01
C LEU A 203 8.84 21.78 -0.70
N THR A 204 9.62 21.12 0.14
CA THR A 204 10.10 21.68 1.40
C THR A 204 11.00 22.89 1.17
N GLU A 205 11.91 22.81 0.18
CA GLU A 205 12.79 23.95 -0.17
C GLU A 205 12.00 25.15 -0.69
N ILE A 206 10.99 24.91 -1.55
CA ILE A 206 10.11 26.01 -2.04
C ILE A 206 9.40 26.68 -0.88
N TYR A 207 8.82 25.87 0.01
CA TYR A 207 8.11 26.40 1.18
C TYR A 207 9.02 27.22 2.09
N ILE A 208 10.22 26.73 2.38
CA ILE A 208 11.21 27.46 3.19
C ILE A 208 11.58 28.77 2.51
N LYS A 209 11.90 28.77 1.21
CA LYS A 209 12.23 30.00 0.45
C LYS A 209 11.10 31.01 0.51
N SER A 210 9.85 30.58 0.43
CA SER A 210 8.69 31.49 0.50
C SER A 210 8.57 32.20 1.86
N LEU A 211 9.09 31.61 2.95
CA LEU A 211 9.08 32.23 4.30
C LEU A 211 10.14 33.31 4.45
N TYR A 212 11.22 33.27 3.67
CA TYR A 212 12.32 34.24 3.75
C TYR A 212 12.27 35.33 2.67
N THR A 213 11.26 35.28 1.79
CA THR A 213 11.12 36.27 0.70
C THR A 213 10.05 37.34 1.01
N ILE A 214 9.51 37.33 2.24
CA ILE A 214 8.62 38.32 2.80
C ILE A 214 9.45 39.23 3.76
#